data_cb6aab60b337861d3084869cb9abc12f
#
_entry.id   cb6aab60b337861d3084869cb9abc12f
#
_cell.length_a   1.000
_cell.length_b   1.000
_cell.length_c   1.000
_cell.angle_alpha   90.00
_cell.angle_beta   90.00
_cell.angle_gamma   90.00
#
_symmetry.space_group_name_H-M   'P 1'
#
loop_
_entity.id
_entity.type
_entity.pdbx_description
1 polymer ?
#
loop_
_entity_poly.entity_id
_entity_poly.type
_entity_poly.pdbx_seq_one_letter_code
_entity_poly.pdbx_strand_id
1 'polypeptide(L)'
;RLRHIYLKNKSKWSKKYLIMLYQSLNYSSKPENFREAVIKGISPDKGLYYPNKIKPLSKNFINNLSKFHIHEIAFEAINQFIGNSIPELKLRSIIEDTLNFDFPLIKIEKQIFSLELFHGPTLAFKDVGARFMARCLEFFNKNSNERITVLVATSGDTGAAVANGFFNISGIDVVILYPKGKISKIQEKQMTTLGGNISALEVDGVFDDCQEMVKKAFLDPQLISKRKLTSANSINIARWLPQMFYFFDGYIKANKFNLPINFSVPSGNFGNLCAGLIAHKLGLPINHFLACTNINDTVPRYLNSGIYKPNPTIKTISNAMDVGNPSNFIRIQKVYNNDFNKLKKNISGYSFNDRETKNCIKNIYQNSNYIMDPHGAIGLSLIHI
;
A
#
# COMPACT_ATOMS: atom_id res chain seq x y z
N ARG A 1 -2.79 -33.55 -16.35
CA ARG A 1 -4.28 -33.63 -16.53
C ARG A 1 -5.01 -32.36 -16.11
N LEU A 2 -4.60 -31.63 -15.08
CA LEU A 2 -5.23 -30.36 -14.65
C LEU A 2 -5.01 -29.19 -15.63
N ARG A 3 -3.88 -29.15 -16.34
CA ARG A 3 -3.60 -28.16 -17.39
C ARG A 3 -4.56 -28.23 -18.59
N HIS A 4 -5.07 -29.43 -18.89
CA HIS A 4 -5.98 -29.67 -20.03
C HIS A 4 -7.43 -29.26 -19.77
N ILE A 5 -7.89 -29.27 -18.50
CA ILE A 5 -9.24 -28.83 -18.13
C ILE A 5 -9.36 -27.31 -18.18
N TYR A 6 -8.28 -26.59 -17.84
CA TYR A 6 -8.23 -25.14 -17.89
C TYR A 6 -8.30 -24.55 -19.30
N LEU A 7 -7.75 -25.27 -20.31
CA LEU A 7 -7.73 -24.81 -21.70
C LEU A 7 -9.06 -25.04 -22.44
N LYS A 8 -9.89 -25.99 -22.04
CA LYS A 8 -11.18 -26.30 -22.69
C LYS A 8 -12.30 -25.33 -22.40
N ASN A 9 -12.21 -24.52 -21.30
CA ASN A 9 -13.22 -23.51 -20.95
C ASN A 9 -12.92 -22.10 -21.51
N LYS A 10 -11.85 -21.94 -22.29
CA LYS A 10 -11.44 -20.64 -22.86
C LYS A 10 -12.27 -20.14 -24.06
N SER A 11 -13.18 -20.95 -24.62
CA SER A 11 -13.80 -20.63 -25.92
C SER A 11 -15.15 -19.89 -25.87
N LYS A 12 -15.66 -19.47 -24.72
CA LYS A 12 -17.00 -18.84 -24.61
C LYS A 12 -17.09 -17.47 -23.96
N TRP A 13 -15.99 -16.82 -23.63
CA TRP A 13 -16.03 -15.44 -23.13
C TRP A 13 -15.29 -14.53 -24.10
N SER A 14 -16.01 -13.93 -25.05
CA SER A 14 -15.53 -12.69 -25.67
C SER A 14 -15.38 -11.67 -24.55
N LYS A 15 -14.18 -11.53 -23.99
CA LYS A 15 -13.86 -10.45 -23.05
C LYS A 15 -14.04 -9.13 -23.79
N LYS A 16 -15.20 -8.53 -23.67
CA LYS A 16 -15.37 -7.11 -23.94
C LYS A 16 -14.37 -6.42 -23.01
N TYR A 17 -13.22 -6.03 -23.53
CA TYR A 17 -12.14 -5.41 -22.76
C TYR A 17 -12.70 -4.15 -22.09
N LEU A 18 -12.91 -4.23 -20.81
CA LEU A 18 -13.34 -3.09 -20.03
C LEU A 18 -12.13 -2.18 -19.86
N ILE A 19 -12.15 -1.03 -20.50
CA ILE A 19 -11.14 -0.01 -20.26
C ILE A 19 -11.34 0.46 -18.80
N MET A 20 -10.38 0.12 -17.92
CA MET A 20 -10.34 0.70 -16.58
C MET A 20 -9.82 2.13 -16.68
N LEU A 21 -10.58 3.06 -16.15
CA LEU A 21 -10.20 4.46 -16.05
C LEU A 21 -10.07 4.87 -14.59
N TYR A 22 -9.14 5.76 -14.36
CA TYR A 22 -8.84 6.36 -13.07
C TYR A 22 -9.22 7.83 -13.09
N GLN A 23 -10.17 8.20 -12.26
CA GLN A 23 -10.59 9.58 -12.08
C GLN A 23 -9.78 10.23 -10.96
N SER A 24 -9.40 11.49 -11.14
CA SER A 24 -8.91 12.31 -10.02
C SER A 24 -10.02 12.54 -8.99
N LEU A 25 -9.69 12.47 -7.71
CA LEU A 25 -10.62 12.78 -6.63
C LEU A 25 -10.90 14.29 -6.46
N ASN A 26 -10.16 15.15 -7.18
CA ASN A 26 -10.49 16.58 -7.32
C ASN A 26 -11.42 16.86 -8.52
N TYR A 27 -11.65 15.84 -9.38
CA TYR A 27 -12.60 15.86 -10.51
C TYR A 27 -12.37 16.92 -11.59
N SER A 28 -11.23 17.62 -11.58
CA SER A 28 -10.93 18.68 -12.56
C SER A 28 -10.03 18.22 -13.72
N SER A 29 -9.58 16.96 -13.69
CA SER A 29 -8.73 16.36 -14.71
C SER A 29 -9.46 15.28 -15.49
N LYS A 30 -9.02 15.05 -16.74
CA LYS A 30 -9.53 13.93 -17.55
C LYS A 30 -9.16 12.58 -16.91
N PRO A 31 -10.05 11.57 -16.99
CA PRO A 31 -9.72 10.22 -16.55
C PRO A 31 -8.56 9.64 -17.36
N GLU A 32 -7.73 8.83 -16.70
CA GLU A 32 -6.56 8.19 -17.28
C GLU A 32 -6.66 6.68 -17.21
N ASN A 33 -6.00 5.95 -18.11
CA ASN A 33 -5.82 4.51 -17.94
C ASN A 33 -4.77 4.21 -16.85
N PHE A 34 -4.60 2.92 -16.51
CA PHE A 34 -3.67 2.51 -15.45
C PHE A 34 -2.22 2.97 -15.74
N ARG A 35 -1.75 2.78 -17.00
CA ARG A 35 -0.40 3.18 -17.41
C ARG A 35 -0.14 4.65 -17.13
N GLU A 36 -1.01 5.54 -17.62
CA GLU A 36 -0.85 6.99 -17.46
C GLU A 36 -0.96 7.41 -15.99
N ALA A 37 -1.90 6.83 -15.24
CA ALA A 37 -2.07 7.14 -13.83
C ALA A 37 -0.85 6.70 -12.97
N VAL A 38 -0.18 5.58 -13.33
CA VAL A 38 1.07 5.14 -12.68
C VAL A 38 2.24 6.06 -13.05
N ILE A 39 2.38 6.40 -14.32
CA ILE A 39 3.47 7.26 -14.81
C ILE A 39 3.34 8.68 -14.23
N LYS A 40 2.13 9.24 -14.16
CA LYS A 40 1.90 10.57 -13.58
C LYS A 40 1.98 10.56 -12.05
N GLY A 41 1.62 9.45 -11.41
CA GLY A 41 1.62 9.30 -9.94
C GLY A 41 0.52 10.10 -9.24
N ILE A 42 0.33 11.35 -9.62
CA ILE A 42 -0.73 12.26 -9.17
C ILE A 42 -1.36 12.93 -10.40
N SER A 43 -2.65 13.26 -10.30
CA SER A 43 -3.35 13.95 -11.40
C SER A 43 -2.89 15.40 -11.57
N PRO A 44 -2.98 16.00 -12.78
CA PRO A 44 -2.62 17.40 -13.02
C PRO A 44 -3.34 18.40 -12.10
N ASP A 45 -4.56 18.09 -11.66
CA ASP A 45 -5.32 18.87 -10.68
C ASP A 45 -4.90 18.61 -9.21
N LYS A 46 -3.78 17.88 -8.99
CA LYS A 46 -3.24 17.48 -7.68
C LYS A 46 -4.13 16.50 -6.89
N GLY A 47 -5.20 15.97 -7.50
CA GLY A 47 -6.05 14.95 -6.91
C GLY A 47 -5.43 13.55 -7.03
N LEU A 48 -5.76 12.67 -6.09
CA LEU A 48 -5.34 11.28 -6.15
C LEU A 48 -6.19 10.52 -7.18
N TYR A 49 -5.54 9.66 -7.95
CA TYR A 49 -6.24 8.74 -8.84
C TYR A 49 -7.01 7.68 -8.08
N TYR A 50 -8.24 7.43 -8.52
CA TYR A 50 -9.12 6.40 -7.97
C TYR A 50 -9.84 5.67 -9.13
N PRO A 51 -9.99 4.33 -9.08
CA PRO A 51 -10.65 3.59 -10.15
C PRO A 51 -12.13 3.97 -10.25
N ASN A 52 -12.61 4.23 -11.47
CA ASN A 52 -13.99 4.65 -11.70
C ASN A 52 -15.01 3.53 -11.39
N LYS A 53 -14.57 2.28 -11.37
CA LYS A 53 -15.42 1.13 -11.10
C LYS A 53 -14.63 0.02 -10.38
N ILE A 54 -15.26 -0.57 -9.37
CA ILE A 54 -14.77 -1.75 -8.66
C ILE A 54 -15.85 -2.82 -8.76
N LYS A 55 -15.55 -3.94 -9.40
CA LYS A 55 -16.47 -5.06 -9.56
C LYS A 55 -16.11 -6.16 -8.55
N PRO A 56 -17.07 -6.67 -7.78
CA PRO A 56 -16.82 -7.86 -6.97
C PRO A 56 -16.33 -9.03 -7.82
N LEU A 57 -15.46 -9.83 -7.25
CA LEU A 57 -15.08 -11.13 -7.80
C LEU A 57 -16.26 -12.10 -7.73
N SER A 58 -16.24 -13.17 -8.51
CA SER A 58 -17.33 -14.14 -8.49
C SER A 58 -17.45 -14.80 -7.11
N LYS A 59 -18.68 -15.04 -6.64
CA LYS A 59 -18.91 -15.73 -5.36
C LYS A 59 -18.24 -17.11 -5.35
N ASN A 60 -18.25 -17.82 -6.49
CA ASN A 60 -17.60 -19.11 -6.60
C ASN A 60 -16.07 -19.01 -6.38
N PHE A 61 -15.42 -17.96 -6.91
CA PHE A 61 -14.00 -17.73 -6.68
C PHE A 61 -13.72 -17.43 -5.20
N ILE A 62 -14.47 -16.50 -4.61
CA ILE A 62 -14.32 -16.12 -3.18
C ILE A 62 -14.52 -17.32 -2.24
N ASN A 63 -15.53 -18.15 -2.49
CA ASN A 63 -15.81 -19.34 -1.66
C ASN A 63 -14.76 -20.45 -1.80
N ASN A 64 -13.93 -20.39 -2.81
CA ASN A 64 -12.90 -21.39 -3.09
C ASN A 64 -11.47 -20.84 -3.04
N LEU A 65 -11.23 -19.69 -2.39
CA LEU A 65 -9.91 -19.04 -2.32
C LEU A 65 -8.79 -20.00 -1.86
N SER A 66 -9.07 -20.87 -0.89
CA SER A 66 -8.09 -21.85 -0.38
C SER A 66 -7.60 -22.90 -1.40
N LYS A 67 -8.26 -23.00 -2.56
CA LYS A 67 -7.88 -23.91 -3.65
C LYS A 67 -6.91 -23.29 -4.66
N PHE A 68 -6.68 -21.99 -4.55
CA PHE A 68 -5.84 -21.24 -5.50
C PHE A 68 -4.52 -20.83 -4.84
N HIS A 69 -3.46 -20.78 -5.63
CA HIS A 69 -2.20 -20.21 -5.19
C HIS A 69 -2.32 -18.69 -5.05
N ILE A 70 -1.54 -18.09 -4.15
CA ILE A 70 -1.59 -16.64 -3.92
C ILE A 70 -1.36 -15.82 -5.18
N HIS A 71 -0.52 -16.25 -6.10
CA HIS A 71 -0.28 -15.57 -7.38
C HIS A 71 -1.53 -15.53 -8.27
N GLU A 72 -2.34 -16.59 -8.27
CA GLU A 72 -3.60 -16.63 -9.02
C GLU A 72 -4.63 -15.70 -8.38
N ILE A 73 -4.71 -15.71 -7.06
CA ILE A 73 -5.59 -14.82 -6.30
C ILE A 73 -5.21 -13.35 -6.52
N ALA A 74 -3.93 -13.04 -6.46
CA ALA A 74 -3.43 -11.70 -6.71
C ALA A 74 -3.73 -11.24 -8.15
N PHE A 75 -3.60 -12.15 -9.13
CA PHE A 75 -3.96 -11.86 -10.52
C PHE A 75 -5.45 -11.54 -10.67
N GLU A 76 -6.34 -12.38 -10.16
CA GLU A 76 -7.78 -12.17 -10.26
C GLU A 76 -8.21 -10.88 -9.52
N ALA A 77 -7.60 -10.58 -8.37
CA ALA A 77 -7.89 -9.38 -7.61
C ALA A 77 -7.48 -8.10 -8.33
N ILE A 78 -6.28 -8.07 -8.94
CA ILE A 78 -5.72 -6.83 -9.49
C ILE A 78 -6.03 -6.62 -10.98
N ASN A 79 -6.29 -7.69 -11.75
CA ASN A 79 -6.40 -7.64 -13.20
C ASN A 79 -7.43 -6.62 -13.70
N GLN A 80 -8.59 -6.48 -13.02
CA GLN A 80 -9.59 -5.49 -13.41
C GLN A 80 -9.08 -4.04 -13.31
N PHE A 81 -8.15 -3.78 -12.38
CA PHE A 81 -7.55 -2.46 -12.17
C PHE A 81 -6.47 -2.14 -13.21
N ILE A 82 -5.81 -3.15 -13.74
CA ILE A 82 -4.79 -3.00 -14.80
C ILE A 82 -5.43 -2.76 -16.16
N GLY A 83 -6.60 -3.36 -16.40
CA GLY A 83 -7.28 -3.32 -17.71
C GLY A 83 -6.38 -3.86 -18.82
N ASN A 84 -6.27 -3.10 -19.92
CA ASN A 84 -5.44 -3.48 -21.07
C ASN A 84 -4.00 -2.91 -21.01
N SER A 85 -3.62 -2.27 -19.89
CA SER A 85 -2.33 -1.57 -19.80
C SER A 85 -1.14 -2.52 -19.76
N ILE A 86 -1.33 -3.77 -19.29
CA ILE A 86 -0.31 -4.81 -19.21
C ILE A 86 -0.92 -6.11 -19.72
N PRO A 87 -0.29 -6.83 -20.67
CA PRO A 87 -0.75 -8.14 -21.12
C PRO A 87 -0.76 -9.17 -19.98
N GLU A 88 -1.72 -10.11 -20.03
CA GLU A 88 -1.94 -11.10 -18.96
C GLU A 88 -0.66 -11.84 -18.56
N LEU A 89 0.09 -12.39 -19.50
CA LEU A 89 1.32 -13.14 -19.21
C LEU A 89 2.37 -12.26 -18.48
N LYS A 90 2.49 -11.00 -18.90
CA LYS A 90 3.42 -10.08 -18.24
C LYS A 90 2.93 -9.68 -16.83
N LEU A 91 1.64 -9.48 -16.66
CA LEU A 91 1.07 -9.19 -15.33
C LEU A 91 1.29 -10.36 -14.36
N ARG A 92 1.12 -11.60 -14.81
CA ARG A 92 1.41 -12.80 -14.01
C ARG A 92 2.89 -12.86 -13.60
N SER A 93 3.79 -12.62 -14.54
CA SER A 93 5.24 -12.54 -14.24
C SER A 93 5.57 -11.42 -13.24
N ILE A 94 4.93 -10.25 -13.33
CA ILE A 94 5.09 -9.16 -12.37
C ILE A 94 4.61 -9.58 -10.97
N ILE A 95 3.50 -10.27 -10.88
CA ILE A 95 2.95 -10.76 -9.61
C ILE A 95 3.87 -11.80 -8.97
N GLU A 96 4.34 -12.78 -9.76
CA GLU A 96 5.28 -13.81 -9.30
C GLU A 96 6.57 -13.19 -8.75
N ASP A 97 7.14 -12.21 -9.46
CA ASP A 97 8.32 -11.49 -8.98
C ASP A 97 8.03 -10.63 -7.73
N THR A 98 6.84 -10.06 -7.64
CA THR A 98 6.41 -9.22 -6.51
C THR A 98 6.19 -10.03 -5.23
N LEU A 99 5.58 -11.22 -5.34
CA LEU A 99 5.16 -12.08 -4.22
C LEU A 99 6.07 -13.32 -4.12
N ASN A 100 7.38 -13.13 -4.06
CA ASN A 100 8.37 -14.21 -3.97
C ASN A 100 8.88 -14.46 -2.54
N PHE A 101 8.15 -14.00 -1.54
CA PHE A 101 8.41 -14.24 -0.12
C PHE A 101 7.08 -14.39 0.64
N ASP A 102 7.12 -15.09 1.77
CA ASP A 102 5.93 -15.43 2.55
C ASP A 102 5.44 -14.32 3.47
N PHE A 103 4.18 -14.43 3.88
CA PHE A 103 3.53 -13.61 4.93
C PHE A 103 3.02 -14.56 6.03
N PRO A 104 3.88 -15.03 6.96
CA PRO A 104 3.47 -15.95 8.00
C PRO A 104 2.34 -15.39 8.87
N LEU A 105 1.38 -16.25 9.22
CA LEU A 105 0.35 -15.94 10.21
C LEU A 105 0.74 -16.59 11.54
N ILE A 106 1.27 -15.80 12.46
CA ILE A 106 1.78 -16.26 13.74
C ILE A 106 0.70 -16.08 14.81
N LYS A 107 0.43 -17.15 15.56
CA LYS A 107 -0.50 -17.10 16.69
C LYS A 107 0.16 -16.37 17.87
N ILE A 108 -0.48 -15.31 18.33
CA ILE A 108 -0.03 -14.55 19.51
C ILE A 108 -0.78 -15.05 20.75
N GLU A 109 -2.12 -15.09 20.69
CA GLU A 109 -2.99 -15.56 21.76
C GLU A 109 -4.14 -16.41 21.18
N LYS A 110 -5.15 -16.76 22.00
CA LYS A 110 -6.19 -17.75 21.63
C LYS A 110 -6.85 -17.51 20.26
N GLN A 111 -7.22 -16.27 19.95
CA GLN A 111 -7.89 -15.89 18.68
C GLN A 111 -7.22 -14.69 18.02
N ILE A 112 -5.98 -14.43 18.40
CA ILE A 112 -5.20 -13.28 17.97
C ILE A 112 -3.98 -13.77 17.22
N PHE A 113 -3.78 -13.22 16.01
CA PHE A 113 -2.70 -13.60 15.14
C PHE A 113 -2.01 -12.35 14.59
N SER A 114 -0.70 -12.42 14.40
CA SER A 114 0.08 -11.44 13.67
C SER A 114 0.30 -11.97 12.25
N LEU A 115 -0.14 -11.21 11.24
CA LEU A 115 0.27 -11.44 9.88
C LEU A 115 1.60 -10.70 9.66
N GLU A 116 2.69 -11.42 9.58
CA GLU A 116 4.02 -10.84 9.46
C GLU A 116 4.30 -10.43 8.02
N LEU A 117 4.51 -9.14 7.79
CA LEU A 117 4.73 -8.54 6.48
C LEU A 117 6.17 -8.07 6.27
N PHE A 118 7.09 -8.48 7.15
CA PHE A 118 8.50 -8.04 7.15
C PHE A 118 9.49 -9.11 6.66
N HIS A 119 9.02 -10.10 5.90
CA HIS A 119 9.89 -11.15 5.32
C HIS A 119 10.42 -10.81 3.91
N GLY A 120 10.11 -9.63 3.41
CA GLY A 120 10.66 -9.12 2.16
C GLY A 120 12.08 -8.54 2.30
N PRO A 121 12.71 -8.13 1.20
CA PRO A 121 14.12 -7.76 1.16
C PRO A 121 14.49 -6.55 2.03
N THR A 122 13.55 -5.66 2.35
CA THR A 122 13.84 -4.48 3.20
C THR A 122 13.19 -4.58 4.57
N LEU A 123 12.63 -5.75 4.91
CA LEU A 123 11.96 -6.02 6.18
C LEU A 123 10.77 -5.07 6.45
N ALA A 124 10.13 -4.59 5.39
CA ALA A 124 8.99 -3.69 5.45
C ALA A 124 7.84 -4.18 4.58
N PHE A 125 6.59 -4.05 5.07
CA PHE A 125 5.41 -4.38 4.27
C PHE A 125 5.34 -3.61 2.93
N LYS A 126 6.11 -2.54 2.83
CA LYS A 126 6.15 -1.67 1.64
C LYS A 126 6.84 -2.32 0.44
N ASP A 127 7.54 -3.44 0.63
CA ASP A 127 8.26 -4.16 -0.43
C ASP A 127 7.33 -4.58 -1.58
N VAL A 128 6.18 -5.17 -1.29
CA VAL A 128 5.22 -5.61 -2.32
C VAL A 128 4.80 -4.45 -3.22
N GLY A 129 4.38 -3.33 -2.65
CA GLY A 129 3.98 -2.16 -3.43
C GLY A 129 5.12 -1.55 -4.24
N ALA A 130 6.35 -1.50 -3.68
CA ALA A 130 7.52 -0.96 -4.36
C ALA A 130 7.94 -1.82 -5.56
N ARG A 131 8.04 -3.13 -5.36
CA ARG A 131 8.40 -4.11 -6.41
C ARG A 131 7.36 -4.13 -7.52
N PHE A 132 6.07 -4.19 -7.20
CA PHE A 132 5.01 -4.16 -8.19
C PHE A 132 5.08 -2.89 -9.06
N MET A 133 5.21 -1.71 -8.44
CA MET A 133 5.33 -0.46 -9.18
C MET A 133 6.58 -0.42 -10.05
N ALA A 134 7.73 -0.89 -9.54
CA ALA A 134 8.98 -0.92 -10.29
C ALA A 134 8.86 -1.74 -11.56
N ARG A 135 8.27 -2.95 -11.49
CA ARG A 135 8.04 -3.83 -12.64
C ARG A 135 7.00 -3.27 -13.62
N CYS A 136 5.98 -2.56 -13.12
CA CYS A 136 5.03 -1.85 -13.99
C CYS A 136 5.72 -0.72 -14.77
N LEU A 137 6.51 0.11 -14.10
CA LEU A 137 7.23 1.20 -14.75
C LEU A 137 8.31 0.70 -15.72
N GLU A 138 9.05 -0.36 -15.37
CA GLU A 138 9.97 -1.04 -16.28
C GLU A 138 9.26 -1.45 -17.58
N PHE A 139 8.12 -2.12 -17.46
CA PHE A 139 7.33 -2.53 -18.61
C PHE A 139 6.84 -1.32 -19.44
N PHE A 140 6.33 -0.29 -18.79
CA PHE A 140 5.82 0.90 -19.49
C PHE A 140 6.91 1.72 -20.17
N ASN A 141 8.15 1.66 -19.68
CA ASN A 141 9.27 2.42 -20.22
C ASN A 141 10.16 1.64 -21.19
N LYS A 142 9.91 0.33 -21.37
CA LYS A 142 10.79 -0.60 -22.13
C LYS A 142 11.16 -0.09 -23.54
N ASN A 143 10.24 0.59 -24.23
CA ASN A 143 10.43 1.07 -25.60
C ASN A 143 10.56 2.60 -25.66
N SER A 144 10.88 3.26 -24.55
CA SER A 144 11.07 4.70 -24.48
C SER A 144 12.56 5.04 -24.43
N ASN A 145 12.96 6.03 -25.17
CA ASN A 145 14.31 6.61 -25.05
C ASN A 145 14.42 7.60 -23.88
N GLU A 146 13.27 7.98 -23.27
CA GLU A 146 13.24 8.87 -22.13
C GLU A 146 13.34 8.10 -20.83
N ARG A 147 14.15 8.60 -19.90
CA ARG A 147 14.24 8.06 -18.55
C ARG A 147 13.14 8.63 -17.67
N ILE A 148 12.57 7.78 -16.81
CA ILE A 148 11.62 8.20 -15.77
C ILE A 148 12.41 8.45 -14.49
N THR A 149 12.22 9.61 -13.87
CA THR A 149 12.77 9.90 -12.54
C THR A 149 11.68 9.73 -11.48
N VAL A 150 11.91 8.78 -10.58
CA VAL A 150 11.03 8.49 -9.45
C VAL A 150 11.48 9.33 -8.26
N LEU A 151 10.62 10.23 -7.80
CA LEU A 151 10.87 11.06 -6.60
C LEU A 151 10.17 10.47 -5.37
N VAL A 152 10.91 10.39 -4.27
CA VAL A 152 10.41 9.84 -3.00
C VAL A 152 10.83 10.71 -1.83
N ALA A 153 9.89 11.21 -1.05
CA ALA A 153 10.16 11.66 0.30
C ALA A 153 9.92 10.52 1.28
N THR A 154 10.83 10.29 2.23
CA THR A 154 10.72 9.16 3.15
C THR A 154 11.10 9.52 4.59
N SER A 155 10.44 8.86 5.54
CA SER A 155 10.82 8.77 6.95
C SER A 155 11.58 7.46 7.28
N GLY A 156 12.04 6.71 6.24
CA GLY A 156 12.80 5.47 6.38
C GLY A 156 12.29 4.34 5.48
N ASP A 157 11.30 3.55 5.90
CA ASP A 157 10.84 2.32 5.24
C ASP A 157 10.44 2.48 3.77
N THR A 158 9.75 3.59 3.42
CA THR A 158 9.33 3.81 2.03
C THR A 158 10.53 3.98 1.12
N GLY A 159 11.54 4.73 1.56
CA GLY A 159 12.77 4.93 0.81
C GLY A 159 13.53 3.63 0.61
N ALA A 160 13.71 2.84 1.68
CA ALA A 160 14.38 1.55 1.62
C ALA A 160 13.68 0.58 0.65
N ALA A 161 12.35 0.44 0.76
CA ALA A 161 11.57 -0.43 -0.13
C ALA A 161 11.62 0.03 -1.60
N VAL A 162 11.58 1.35 -1.85
CA VAL A 162 11.69 1.89 -3.21
C VAL A 162 13.12 1.72 -3.73
N ALA A 163 14.14 2.03 -2.95
CA ALA A 163 15.53 1.83 -3.34
C ALA A 163 15.78 0.39 -3.79
N ASN A 164 15.38 -0.59 -2.98
CA ASN A 164 15.54 -2.01 -3.31
C ASN A 164 14.70 -2.42 -4.50
N GLY A 165 13.40 -2.09 -4.51
CA GLY A 165 12.47 -2.50 -5.57
C GLY A 165 12.81 -1.95 -6.95
N PHE A 166 13.44 -0.78 -7.02
CA PHE A 166 13.85 -0.09 -8.26
C PHE A 166 15.34 -0.25 -8.60
N PHE A 167 16.11 -0.91 -7.75
CA PHE A 167 17.53 -1.09 -8.00
C PHE A 167 17.80 -1.79 -9.32
N ASN A 168 18.66 -1.19 -10.15
CA ASN A 168 19.04 -1.68 -11.49
C ASN A 168 17.87 -1.83 -12.49
N ILE A 169 16.74 -1.14 -12.27
CA ILE A 169 15.66 -1.10 -13.27
C ILE A 169 16.07 -0.18 -14.42
N SER A 170 16.12 -0.76 -15.63
CA SER A 170 16.52 -0.03 -16.83
C SER A 170 15.58 1.14 -17.16
N GLY A 171 16.17 2.28 -17.54
CA GLY A 171 15.41 3.47 -17.96
C GLY A 171 14.74 4.23 -16.81
N ILE A 172 15.03 3.87 -15.55
CA ILE A 172 14.47 4.53 -14.36
C ILE A 172 15.58 5.02 -13.45
N ASP A 173 15.50 6.28 -13.04
CA ASP A 173 16.32 6.87 -11.99
C ASP A 173 15.47 7.09 -10.74
N VAL A 174 16.02 6.90 -9.57
CA VAL A 174 15.34 7.11 -8.29
C VAL A 174 16.07 8.15 -7.47
N VAL A 175 15.35 9.17 -7.02
CA VAL A 175 15.87 10.20 -6.11
C VAL A 175 15.05 10.15 -4.82
N ILE A 176 15.72 9.81 -3.72
CA ILE A 176 15.12 9.65 -2.40
C ILE A 176 15.58 10.79 -1.51
N LEU A 177 14.64 11.56 -0.97
CA LEU A 177 14.90 12.63 -0.01
C LEU A 177 14.54 12.12 1.39
N TYR A 178 15.49 12.23 2.32
CA TYR A 178 15.28 11.81 3.71
C TYR A 178 15.84 12.85 4.70
N PRO A 179 15.21 13.03 5.88
CA PRO A 179 15.66 14.03 6.83
C PRO A 179 16.88 13.56 7.62
N LYS A 180 17.87 14.43 7.73
CA LYS A 180 19.16 14.20 8.42
C LYS A 180 18.96 13.75 9.86
N GLY A 181 19.56 12.61 10.20
CA GLY A 181 19.53 12.06 11.56
C GLY A 181 18.14 11.72 12.11
N LYS A 182 17.11 11.65 11.25
CA LYS A 182 15.70 11.34 11.67
C LYS A 182 15.23 9.95 11.26
N ILE A 183 16.08 9.17 10.58
CA ILE A 183 15.82 7.78 10.21
C ILE A 183 16.84 6.88 10.92
N SER A 184 16.55 5.57 11.01
CA SER A 184 17.50 4.63 11.59
C SER A 184 18.71 4.42 10.69
N LYS A 185 19.87 4.10 11.27
CA LYS A 185 21.10 3.79 10.51
C LYS A 185 20.93 2.64 9.52
N ILE A 186 20.06 1.67 9.84
CA ILE A 186 19.77 0.54 8.95
C ILE A 186 18.99 1.03 7.74
N GLN A 187 17.93 1.81 7.94
CA GLN A 187 17.13 2.38 6.85
C GLN A 187 17.96 3.30 5.96
N GLU A 188 18.84 4.11 6.55
CA GLU A 188 19.77 4.97 5.81
C GLU A 188 20.70 4.14 4.91
N LYS A 189 21.34 3.11 5.46
CA LYS A 189 22.21 2.21 4.69
C LYS A 189 21.46 1.48 3.57
N GLN A 190 20.23 1.05 3.80
CA GLN A 190 19.41 0.41 2.76
C GLN A 190 19.15 1.30 1.53
N MET A 191 19.28 2.62 1.67
CA MET A 191 19.11 3.58 0.57
C MET A 191 20.42 4.08 0.01
N THR A 192 21.45 4.31 0.86
CA THR A 192 22.66 5.03 0.49
C THR A 192 23.77 4.13 -0.04
N THR A 193 23.70 2.82 0.19
CA THR A 193 24.79 1.88 -0.19
C THR A 193 24.55 1.16 -1.53
N LEU A 194 23.39 1.32 -2.15
CA LEU A 194 23.05 0.60 -3.40
C LEU A 194 23.77 1.18 -4.62
N GLY A 195 23.85 2.50 -4.77
CA GLY A 195 24.40 3.14 -5.95
C GLY A 195 23.55 2.89 -7.21
N GLY A 196 24.22 2.81 -8.37
CA GLY A 196 23.56 2.57 -9.65
C GLY A 196 22.56 3.69 -10.01
N ASN A 197 21.32 3.32 -10.26
CA ASN A 197 20.22 4.25 -10.56
C ASN A 197 19.55 4.85 -9.32
N ILE A 198 20.07 4.60 -8.11
CA ILE A 198 19.52 5.10 -6.84
C ILE A 198 20.39 6.24 -6.32
N SER A 199 19.78 7.40 -6.10
CA SER A 199 20.38 8.57 -5.46
C SER A 199 19.63 8.92 -4.18
N ALA A 200 20.30 8.87 -3.04
CA ALA A 200 19.71 9.26 -1.76
C ALA A 200 20.29 10.63 -1.34
N LEU A 201 19.40 11.59 -1.07
CA LEU A 201 19.73 12.96 -0.70
C LEU A 201 19.32 13.21 0.75
N GLU A 202 20.30 13.49 1.59
CA GLU A 202 20.08 13.90 2.97
C GLU A 202 19.67 15.38 3.00
N VAL A 203 18.53 15.67 3.64
CA VAL A 203 17.97 17.02 3.77
C VAL A 203 18.14 17.49 5.22
N ASP A 204 18.73 18.64 5.39
CA ASP A 204 18.82 19.31 6.71
C ASP A 204 17.46 19.91 7.06
N GLY A 205 16.59 19.10 7.67
CA GLY A 205 15.21 19.44 7.95
C GLY A 205 14.44 18.27 8.54
N VAL A 206 13.12 18.29 8.36
CA VAL A 206 12.19 17.22 8.78
C VAL A 206 11.55 16.54 7.56
N PHE A 207 10.77 15.49 7.82
CA PHE A 207 10.10 14.76 6.74
C PHE A 207 9.18 15.63 5.88
N ASP A 208 8.51 16.60 6.50
CA ASP A 208 7.62 17.53 5.79
C ASP A 208 8.39 18.43 4.80
N ASP A 209 9.64 18.82 5.13
CA ASP A 209 10.52 19.55 4.20
C ASP A 209 10.88 18.71 2.98
N CYS A 210 11.19 17.42 3.19
CA CYS A 210 11.43 16.48 2.09
C CYS A 210 10.19 16.35 1.19
N GLN A 211 9.00 16.27 1.77
CA GLN A 211 7.74 16.23 1.01
C GLN A 211 7.49 17.51 0.23
N GLU A 212 7.77 18.66 0.83
CA GLU A 212 7.60 19.96 0.16
C GLU A 212 8.56 20.09 -1.02
N MET A 213 9.83 19.69 -0.85
CA MET A 213 10.80 19.68 -1.95
C MET A 213 10.34 18.81 -3.11
N VAL A 214 9.83 17.60 -2.84
CA VAL A 214 9.24 16.72 -3.87
C VAL A 214 8.05 17.39 -4.55
N LYS A 215 7.13 18.01 -3.80
CA LYS A 215 5.99 18.76 -4.37
C LYS A 215 6.45 19.91 -5.26
N LYS A 216 7.47 20.68 -4.84
CA LYS A 216 8.06 21.77 -5.64
C LYS A 216 8.66 21.23 -6.93
N ALA A 217 9.39 20.12 -6.90
CA ALA A 217 9.95 19.49 -8.09
C ALA A 217 8.86 19.09 -9.12
N PHE A 218 7.71 18.61 -8.68
CA PHE A 218 6.56 18.32 -9.56
C PHE A 218 5.89 19.58 -10.16
N LEU A 219 6.19 20.76 -9.66
CA LEU A 219 5.65 22.02 -10.12
C LEU A 219 6.68 22.85 -10.88
N ASP A 220 7.94 22.44 -10.91
CA ASP A 220 9.03 23.17 -11.54
C ASP A 220 9.03 22.92 -13.08
N PRO A 221 8.72 23.95 -13.90
CA PRO A 221 8.66 23.79 -15.36
C PRO A 221 10.01 23.39 -15.98
N GLN A 222 11.12 23.80 -15.38
CA GLN A 222 12.47 23.45 -15.89
C GLN A 222 12.78 21.97 -15.65
N LEU A 223 12.40 21.44 -14.50
CA LEU A 223 12.56 20.00 -14.21
C LEU A 223 11.62 19.15 -15.08
N ILE A 224 10.34 19.53 -15.17
CA ILE A 224 9.32 18.81 -15.96
C ILE A 224 9.69 18.77 -17.45
N SER A 225 10.27 19.85 -17.99
CA SER A 225 10.69 19.88 -19.40
C SER A 225 11.89 18.98 -19.71
N LYS A 226 12.72 18.67 -18.70
CA LYS A 226 13.94 17.86 -18.85
C LYS A 226 13.78 16.42 -18.34
N ARG A 227 12.82 16.15 -17.50
CA ARG A 227 12.67 14.86 -16.78
C ARG A 227 11.19 14.46 -16.71
N LYS A 228 10.93 13.20 -17.02
CA LYS A 228 9.61 12.60 -16.77
C LYS A 228 9.55 12.18 -15.33
N LEU A 229 8.83 12.94 -14.51
CA LEU A 229 8.74 12.73 -13.07
C LEU A 229 7.56 11.85 -12.68
N THR A 230 7.76 10.95 -11.71
CA THR A 230 6.70 10.23 -11.00
C THR A 230 7.03 10.11 -9.52
N SER A 231 6.02 9.79 -8.69
CA SER A 231 6.21 9.54 -7.27
C SER A 231 5.99 8.08 -6.94
N ALA A 232 6.88 7.50 -6.14
CA ALA A 232 6.70 6.16 -5.58
C ALA A 232 6.20 6.18 -4.12
N ASN A 233 5.62 7.26 -3.63
CA ASN A 233 4.89 7.28 -2.37
C ASN A 233 3.54 6.54 -2.49
N SER A 234 2.86 6.30 -1.38
CA SER A 234 1.58 5.56 -1.31
C SER A 234 0.42 6.21 -2.07
N ILE A 235 0.60 7.44 -2.54
CA ILE A 235 -0.36 8.15 -3.42
C ILE A 235 -0.44 7.51 -4.80
N ASN A 236 0.63 6.87 -5.30
CA ASN A 236 0.64 6.19 -6.58
C ASN A 236 -0.19 4.90 -6.52
N ILE A 237 -1.07 4.71 -7.52
CA ILE A 237 -1.97 3.55 -7.57
C ILE A 237 -1.23 2.21 -7.65
N ALA A 238 -0.08 2.15 -8.32
CA ALA A 238 0.73 0.94 -8.39
C ALA A 238 1.45 0.60 -7.07
N ARG A 239 1.59 1.58 -6.16
CA ARG A 239 2.05 1.35 -4.79
C ARG A 239 0.92 0.95 -3.85
N TRP A 240 -0.26 1.49 -4.08
CA TRP A 240 -1.42 1.32 -3.23
C TRP A 240 -2.16 0.00 -3.47
N LEU A 241 -2.58 -0.26 -4.72
CA LEU A 241 -3.45 -1.40 -5.04
C LEU A 241 -2.88 -2.77 -4.66
N PRO A 242 -1.60 -3.12 -4.90
CA PRO A 242 -1.08 -4.46 -4.59
C PRO A 242 -1.06 -4.79 -3.09
N GLN A 243 -1.21 -3.80 -2.20
CA GLN A 243 -1.33 -4.05 -0.77
C GLN A 243 -2.60 -4.84 -0.40
N MET A 244 -3.59 -4.93 -1.30
CA MET A 244 -4.75 -5.80 -1.08
C MET A 244 -4.37 -7.29 -1.00
N PHE A 245 -3.25 -7.71 -1.56
CA PHE A 245 -2.79 -9.10 -1.54
C PHE A 245 -2.57 -9.62 -0.12
N TYR A 246 -2.10 -8.79 0.79
CA TYR A 246 -1.95 -9.13 2.21
C TYR A 246 -3.26 -9.55 2.86
N PHE A 247 -4.35 -8.86 2.51
CA PHE A 247 -5.67 -9.15 3.08
C PHE A 247 -6.26 -10.45 2.54
N PHE A 248 -6.03 -10.76 1.26
CA PHE A 248 -6.39 -12.05 0.71
C PHE A 248 -5.60 -13.19 1.35
N ASP A 249 -4.28 -13.07 1.46
CA ASP A 249 -3.41 -14.07 2.06
C ASP A 249 -3.75 -14.27 3.55
N GLY A 250 -3.85 -13.18 4.30
CA GLY A 250 -4.21 -13.21 5.72
C GLY A 250 -5.60 -13.83 5.94
N TYR A 251 -6.58 -13.49 5.09
CA TYR A 251 -7.91 -14.09 5.14
C TYR A 251 -7.87 -15.60 4.94
N ILE A 252 -7.18 -16.08 3.91
CA ILE A 252 -7.08 -17.51 3.61
C ILE A 252 -6.46 -18.27 4.78
N LYS A 253 -5.38 -17.74 5.35
CA LYS A 253 -4.68 -18.34 6.48
C LYS A 253 -5.52 -18.35 7.77
N ALA A 254 -6.33 -17.30 8.00
CA ALA A 254 -7.18 -17.18 9.17
C ALA A 254 -8.53 -17.91 9.02
N ASN A 255 -9.06 -18.04 7.81
CA ASN A 255 -10.38 -18.65 7.58
C ASN A 255 -10.50 -20.12 7.98
N LYS A 256 -9.35 -20.82 8.12
CA LYS A 256 -9.31 -22.20 8.64
C LYS A 256 -9.88 -22.35 10.07
N PHE A 257 -10.00 -21.25 10.81
CA PHE A 257 -10.54 -21.26 12.17
C PHE A 257 -12.07 -21.10 12.21
N ASN A 258 -12.74 -20.87 11.06
CA ASN A 258 -14.20 -20.70 10.92
C ASN A 258 -14.80 -19.63 11.88
N LEU A 259 -14.09 -18.53 12.06
CA LEU A 259 -14.51 -17.40 12.88
C LEU A 259 -14.62 -16.13 12.02
N PRO A 260 -15.46 -15.17 12.39
CA PRO A 260 -15.47 -13.85 11.75
C PRO A 260 -14.08 -13.20 11.86
N ILE A 261 -13.54 -12.76 10.73
CA ILE A 261 -12.19 -12.21 10.66
C ILE A 261 -12.26 -10.68 10.71
N ASN A 262 -11.61 -10.11 11.72
CA ASN A 262 -11.36 -8.69 11.84
C ASN A 262 -9.88 -8.41 11.54
N PHE A 263 -9.60 -7.31 10.84
CA PHE A 263 -8.24 -6.85 10.61
C PHE A 263 -7.95 -5.61 11.45
N SER A 264 -7.01 -5.72 12.38
CA SER A 264 -6.40 -4.57 13.03
C SER A 264 -5.23 -4.09 12.18
N VAL A 265 -5.31 -2.84 11.71
CA VAL A 265 -4.38 -2.30 10.73
C VAL A 265 -3.70 -1.05 11.29
N PRO A 266 -2.44 -1.17 11.74
CA PRO A 266 -1.65 -0.01 12.12
C PRO A 266 -1.42 0.86 10.89
N SER A 267 -1.85 2.12 10.94
CA SER A 267 -1.88 3.00 9.79
C SER A 267 -1.39 4.42 10.11
N GLY A 268 -0.51 4.95 9.25
CA GLY A 268 -0.17 6.38 9.24
C GLY A 268 -0.85 7.07 8.06
N ASN A 269 -0.44 6.76 6.83
CA ASN A 269 -0.99 7.37 5.60
C ASN A 269 -2.21 6.64 5.03
N PHE A 270 -2.68 5.59 5.68
CA PHE A 270 -3.92 4.84 5.38
C PHE A 270 -4.01 4.18 4.00
N GLY A 271 -2.90 4.07 3.27
CA GLY A 271 -2.86 3.32 2.01
C GLY A 271 -3.14 1.83 2.21
N ASN A 272 -2.55 1.24 3.26
CA ASN A 272 -2.71 -0.16 3.63
C ASN A 272 -4.17 -0.51 3.98
N LEU A 273 -4.81 0.25 4.88
CA LEU A 273 -6.21 0.05 5.23
C LEU A 273 -7.13 0.24 4.02
N CYS A 274 -6.87 1.26 3.20
CA CYS A 274 -7.63 1.49 1.98
C CYS A 274 -7.56 0.30 1.02
N ALA A 275 -6.38 -0.34 0.87
CA ALA A 275 -6.24 -1.55 0.06
C ALA A 275 -7.05 -2.74 0.64
N GLY A 276 -7.11 -2.87 1.96
CA GLY A 276 -7.99 -3.85 2.62
C GLY A 276 -9.47 -3.60 2.33
N LEU A 277 -9.89 -2.34 2.32
CA LEU A 277 -11.26 -1.97 1.96
C LEU A 277 -11.56 -2.25 0.49
N ILE A 278 -10.58 -2.11 -0.41
CA ILE A 278 -10.73 -2.56 -1.80
C ILE A 278 -10.90 -4.08 -1.86
N ALA A 279 -10.10 -4.86 -1.12
CA ALA A 279 -10.27 -6.31 -1.05
C ALA A 279 -11.67 -6.69 -0.54
N HIS A 280 -12.19 -6.00 0.47
CA HIS A 280 -13.57 -6.17 0.95
C HIS A 280 -14.61 -5.83 -0.14
N LYS A 281 -14.42 -4.75 -0.91
CA LYS A 281 -15.29 -4.40 -2.05
C LYS A 281 -15.20 -5.42 -3.19
N LEU A 282 -14.09 -6.13 -3.32
CA LEU A 282 -13.97 -7.26 -4.24
C LEU A 282 -14.72 -8.51 -3.77
N GLY A 283 -15.28 -8.49 -2.58
CA GLY A 283 -16.08 -9.57 -2.02
C GLY A 283 -15.36 -10.41 -0.96
N LEU A 284 -14.14 -10.05 -0.55
CA LEU A 284 -13.46 -10.74 0.55
C LEU A 284 -14.26 -10.57 1.84
N PRO A 285 -14.69 -11.66 2.53
CA PRO A 285 -15.62 -11.58 3.65
C PRO A 285 -14.93 -11.17 4.95
N ILE A 286 -14.47 -9.92 5.00
CA ILE A 286 -13.91 -9.32 6.21
C ILE A 286 -15.06 -8.75 7.04
N ASN A 287 -15.10 -9.12 8.32
CA ASN A 287 -16.18 -8.69 9.21
C ASN A 287 -16.03 -7.21 9.61
N HIS A 288 -14.83 -6.80 10.04
CA HIS A 288 -14.58 -5.43 10.48
C HIS A 288 -13.11 -5.03 10.35
N PHE A 289 -12.86 -3.72 10.23
CA PHE A 289 -11.52 -3.15 10.25
C PHE A 289 -11.32 -2.27 11.47
N LEU A 290 -10.16 -2.40 12.10
CA LEU A 290 -9.73 -1.58 13.22
C LEU A 290 -8.59 -0.69 12.72
N ALA A 291 -8.85 0.59 12.59
CA ALA A 291 -7.89 1.60 12.16
C ALA A 291 -7.10 2.07 13.38
N CYS A 292 -5.91 1.55 13.56
CA CYS A 292 -5.06 1.85 14.72
C CYS A 292 -3.97 2.86 14.37
N THR A 293 -3.85 3.92 15.14
CA THR A 293 -2.82 4.95 14.96
C THR A 293 -2.02 5.16 16.27
N ASN A 294 -0.85 5.80 16.15
CA ASN A 294 -0.24 6.46 17.29
C ASN A 294 -1.02 7.74 17.64
N ILE A 295 -0.45 8.64 18.45
CA ILE A 295 -1.11 9.89 18.85
C ILE A 295 -1.41 10.85 17.70
N ASN A 296 -0.96 10.54 16.46
CA ASN A 296 -1.38 11.23 15.24
C ASN A 296 -2.75 10.69 14.79
N ASP A 297 -3.78 11.01 15.52
CA ASP A 297 -5.09 10.38 15.61
C ASP A 297 -6.17 11.01 14.72
N THR A 298 -5.82 11.72 13.67
CA THR A 298 -6.78 12.45 12.81
C THR A 298 -7.93 11.57 12.33
N VAL A 299 -7.63 10.33 11.90
CA VAL A 299 -8.66 9.40 11.41
C VAL A 299 -9.50 8.79 12.55
N PRO A 300 -8.93 8.27 13.66
CA PRO A 300 -9.73 7.88 14.82
C PRO A 300 -10.70 8.96 15.32
N ARG A 301 -10.24 10.21 15.43
CA ARG A 301 -11.12 11.34 15.80
C ARG A 301 -12.22 11.58 14.79
N TYR A 302 -11.92 11.51 13.50
CA TYR A 302 -12.95 11.60 12.45
C TYR A 302 -13.98 10.48 12.57
N LEU A 303 -13.54 9.22 12.78
CA LEU A 303 -14.45 8.08 12.92
C LEU A 303 -15.38 8.21 14.13
N ASN A 304 -14.97 8.93 15.17
CA ASN A 304 -15.79 9.19 16.34
C ASN A 304 -16.73 10.40 16.18
N SER A 305 -16.25 11.49 15.56
CA SER A 305 -16.96 12.78 15.52
C SER A 305 -17.62 13.13 14.18
N GLY A 306 -17.20 12.51 13.08
CA GLY A 306 -17.56 12.92 11.72
C GLY A 306 -16.82 14.17 11.22
N ILE A 307 -15.95 14.78 12.03
CA ILE A 307 -15.23 16.01 11.69
C ILE A 307 -13.78 15.70 11.35
N TYR A 308 -13.38 15.93 10.08
CA TYR A 308 -12.00 15.77 9.65
C TYR A 308 -11.19 17.04 9.93
N LYS A 309 -10.34 16.98 10.94
CA LYS A 309 -9.47 18.09 11.34
C LYS A 309 -8.04 17.59 11.58
N PRO A 310 -7.13 17.71 10.62
CA PRO A 310 -5.73 17.35 10.79
C PRO A 310 -5.05 18.20 11.86
N ASN A 311 -4.13 17.58 12.60
CA ASN A 311 -3.24 18.24 13.53
C ASN A 311 -1.79 18.24 13.00
N PRO A 312 -0.91 19.11 13.47
CA PRO A 312 0.53 19.00 13.24
C PRO A 312 1.04 17.60 13.65
N THR A 313 1.97 17.08 12.87
CA THR A 313 2.56 15.76 13.14
C THR A 313 3.37 15.77 14.44
N ILE A 314 3.16 14.77 15.28
CA ILE A 314 3.89 14.55 16.54
C ILE A 314 4.80 13.34 16.36
N LYS A 315 6.07 13.45 16.75
CA LYS A 315 7.06 12.39 16.69
C LYS A 315 6.79 11.31 17.75
N THR A 316 6.84 10.03 17.36
CA THR A 316 6.62 8.86 18.22
C THR A 316 7.67 7.77 17.95
N ILE A 317 7.63 6.69 18.78
CA ILE A 317 8.47 5.50 18.55
C ILE A 317 8.03 4.68 17.32
N SER A 318 6.80 4.86 16.84
CA SER A 318 6.28 4.26 15.60
C SER A 318 6.38 5.25 14.44
N ASN A 319 7.59 5.72 14.16
CA ASN A 319 7.87 6.86 13.29
C ASN A 319 7.28 6.79 11.88
N ALA A 320 7.14 5.60 11.29
CA ALA A 320 6.53 5.45 9.97
C ALA A 320 5.00 5.72 9.95
N MET A 321 4.40 5.87 11.14
CA MET A 321 3.00 6.25 11.34
C MET A 321 2.83 7.71 11.78
N ASP A 322 3.90 8.49 11.90
CA ASP A 322 3.86 9.92 12.24
C ASP A 322 3.31 10.73 11.06
N VAL A 323 2.00 10.74 10.92
CA VAL A 323 1.27 11.40 9.83
C VAL A 323 0.05 12.13 10.38
N GLY A 324 0.14 13.45 10.48
CA GLY A 324 -0.95 14.31 10.97
C GLY A 324 -2.10 14.49 9.96
N ASN A 325 -1.79 14.40 8.64
CA ASN A 325 -2.78 14.54 7.56
C ASN A 325 -2.64 13.39 6.52
N PRO A 326 -3.31 12.26 6.73
CA PRO A 326 -3.21 11.07 5.88
C PRO A 326 -3.72 11.28 4.46
N SER A 327 -2.83 11.25 3.47
CA SER A 327 -3.16 11.51 2.05
C SER A 327 -4.17 10.51 1.46
N ASN A 328 -4.16 9.24 1.91
CA ASN A 328 -5.06 8.22 1.37
C ASN A 328 -6.45 8.21 2.02
N PHE A 329 -6.69 9.02 3.04
CA PHE A 329 -7.98 8.98 3.72
C PHE A 329 -9.13 9.41 2.80
N ILE A 330 -8.90 10.33 1.89
CA ILE A 330 -9.88 10.70 0.85
C ILE A 330 -10.30 9.51 -0.03
N ARG A 331 -9.38 8.54 -0.28
CA ARG A 331 -9.73 7.29 -0.98
C ARG A 331 -10.66 6.41 -0.14
N ILE A 332 -10.43 6.33 1.17
CA ILE A 332 -11.32 5.59 2.10
C ILE A 332 -12.71 6.20 2.09
N GLN A 333 -12.83 7.52 2.19
CA GLN A 333 -14.11 8.21 2.09
C GLN A 333 -14.79 7.88 0.74
N LYS A 334 -14.04 7.87 -0.37
CA LYS A 334 -14.56 7.52 -1.70
C LYS A 334 -15.04 6.07 -1.81
N VAL A 335 -14.40 5.10 -1.14
CA VAL A 335 -14.86 3.69 -1.08
C VAL A 335 -16.32 3.60 -0.61
N TYR A 336 -16.74 4.50 0.27
CA TYR A 336 -18.09 4.58 0.82
C TYR A 336 -18.96 5.70 0.22
N ASN A 337 -18.52 6.31 -0.90
CA ASN A 337 -19.18 7.44 -1.55
C ASN A 337 -19.40 8.63 -0.59
N ASN A 338 -18.45 8.88 0.30
CA ASN A 338 -18.48 9.89 1.36
C ASN A 338 -19.65 9.71 2.38
N ASP A 339 -20.23 8.53 2.45
CA ASP A 339 -21.27 8.18 3.44
C ASP A 339 -20.59 7.77 4.75
N PHE A 340 -20.60 8.68 5.73
CA PHE A 340 -19.96 8.48 7.03
C PHE A 340 -20.55 7.28 7.79
N ASN A 341 -21.88 7.07 7.72
CA ASN A 341 -22.53 5.98 8.44
C ASN A 341 -22.12 4.61 7.88
N LYS A 342 -22.02 4.48 6.56
CA LYS A 342 -21.51 3.26 5.92
C LYS A 342 -20.05 3.03 6.26
N LEU A 343 -19.25 4.08 6.30
CA LEU A 343 -17.84 4.00 6.66
C LEU A 343 -17.70 3.51 8.11
N LYS A 344 -18.37 4.15 9.06
CA LYS A 344 -18.35 3.82 10.50
C LYS A 344 -18.87 2.41 10.81
N LYS A 345 -19.80 1.88 10.00
CA LYS A 345 -20.27 0.50 10.15
C LYS A 345 -19.17 -0.54 9.91
N ASN A 346 -18.19 -0.23 9.09
CA ASN A 346 -17.14 -1.18 8.68
C ASN A 346 -15.78 -0.91 9.32
N ILE A 347 -15.58 0.29 9.90
CA ILE A 347 -14.28 0.71 10.42
C ILE A 347 -14.47 1.38 11.77
N SER A 348 -13.71 0.93 12.77
CA SER A 348 -13.54 1.62 14.06
C SER A 348 -12.12 2.18 14.18
N GLY A 349 -11.96 3.31 14.86
CA GLY A 349 -10.68 3.99 15.00
C GLY A 349 -10.19 4.03 16.44
N TYR A 350 -8.88 3.75 16.64
CA TYR A 350 -8.21 3.73 17.94
C TYR A 350 -6.85 4.41 17.85
N SER A 351 -6.44 5.07 18.91
CA SER A 351 -5.10 5.68 18.99
C SER A 351 -4.42 5.34 20.32
N PHE A 352 -3.09 5.19 20.26
CA PHE A 352 -2.26 4.78 21.39
C PHE A 352 -1.01 5.64 21.47
N ASN A 353 -0.64 6.04 22.69
CA ASN A 353 0.59 6.76 22.94
C ASN A 353 1.79 5.82 23.11
N ASP A 354 3.01 6.39 23.18
CA ASP A 354 4.24 5.61 23.31
C ASP A 354 4.31 4.74 24.57
N ARG A 355 3.68 5.18 25.67
CA ARG A 355 3.64 4.40 26.92
C ARG A 355 2.76 3.17 26.75
N GLU A 356 1.59 3.31 26.18
CA GLU A 356 0.66 2.21 25.88
C GLU A 356 1.30 1.22 24.91
N THR A 357 1.96 1.74 23.87
CA THR A 357 2.68 0.93 22.88
C THR A 357 3.82 0.11 23.53
N LYS A 358 4.64 0.74 24.37
CA LYS A 358 5.71 0.03 25.11
C LYS A 358 5.16 -1.02 26.06
N ASN A 359 4.06 -0.72 26.75
CA ASN A 359 3.39 -1.68 27.63
C ASN A 359 2.85 -2.88 26.83
N CYS A 360 2.25 -2.64 25.67
CA CYS A 360 1.79 -3.72 24.79
C CYS A 360 2.96 -4.63 24.37
N ILE A 361 4.07 -4.07 23.89
CA ILE A 361 5.28 -4.84 23.51
C ILE A 361 5.75 -5.71 24.67
N LYS A 362 5.86 -5.13 25.89
CA LYS A 362 6.29 -5.84 27.08
C LYS A 362 5.35 -6.99 27.44
N ASN A 363 4.04 -6.74 27.47
CA ASN A 363 3.04 -7.73 27.83
C ASN A 363 3.01 -8.91 26.84
N ILE A 364 3.07 -8.61 25.53
CA ILE A 364 3.10 -9.64 24.48
C ILE A 364 4.37 -10.49 24.60
N TYR A 365 5.53 -9.86 24.83
CA TYR A 365 6.75 -10.62 25.04
C TYR A 365 6.67 -11.53 26.27
N GLN A 366 6.14 -11.03 27.38
CA GLN A 366 6.02 -11.80 28.62
C GLN A 366 5.01 -12.96 28.51
N ASN A 367 3.88 -12.75 27.83
CA ASN A 367 2.80 -13.73 27.76
C ASN A 367 2.96 -14.74 26.62
N SER A 368 3.55 -14.34 25.51
CA SER A 368 3.58 -15.12 24.28
C SER A 368 4.99 -15.33 23.71
N ASN A 369 6.02 -14.78 24.37
CA ASN A 369 7.42 -14.80 23.89
C ASN A 369 7.57 -14.30 22.44
N TYR A 370 6.65 -13.37 22.01
CA TYR A 370 6.66 -12.80 20.68
C TYR A 370 7.24 -11.38 20.70
N ILE A 371 8.28 -11.14 19.88
CA ILE A 371 8.91 -9.83 19.75
C ILE A 371 8.15 -9.04 18.68
N MET A 372 7.57 -7.92 19.09
CA MET A 372 6.78 -7.05 18.22
C MET A 372 7.42 -5.67 18.10
N ASP A 373 7.44 -5.12 16.89
CA ASP A 373 7.86 -3.73 16.67
C ASP A 373 6.77 -2.73 17.12
N PRO A 374 7.13 -1.44 17.32
CA PRO A 374 6.16 -0.44 17.77
C PRO A 374 4.95 -0.25 16.86
N HIS A 375 5.10 -0.45 15.53
CA HIS A 375 3.97 -0.30 14.60
C HIS A 375 2.98 -1.45 14.76
N GLY A 376 3.48 -2.69 14.81
CA GLY A 376 2.65 -3.88 15.08
C GLY A 376 1.96 -3.80 16.44
N ALA A 377 2.67 -3.31 17.46
CA ALA A 377 2.13 -3.16 18.81
C ALA A 377 0.92 -2.20 18.87
N ILE A 378 0.91 -1.12 18.08
CA ILE A 378 -0.25 -0.23 17.96
C ILE A 378 -1.48 -1.00 17.46
N GLY A 379 -1.30 -1.87 16.46
CA GLY A 379 -2.39 -2.71 15.97
C GLY A 379 -2.93 -3.68 17.01
N LEU A 380 -2.10 -4.11 17.96
CA LEU A 380 -2.43 -5.07 19.00
C LEU A 380 -2.87 -4.43 20.32
N SER A 381 -2.50 -3.17 20.57
CA SER A 381 -2.81 -2.46 21.83
C SER A 381 -4.30 -2.43 22.16
N LEU A 382 -5.16 -2.57 21.14
CA LEU A 382 -6.61 -2.65 21.29
C LEU A 382 -7.09 -3.85 22.12
N ILE A 383 -6.31 -4.91 22.19
CA ILE A 383 -6.73 -6.19 22.82
C ILE A 383 -6.63 -6.11 24.34
N HIS A 384 -5.90 -5.13 24.85
CA HIS A 384 -5.68 -4.91 26.28
C HIS A 384 -6.53 -3.77 26.86
N ILE A 385 -7.52 -3.29 26.09
CA ILE A 385 -8.57 -2.37 26.54
C ILE A 385 -9.85 -3.17 26.82
#